data_f990aa1d51b9599d2ef3b57bf7b1c1f6
#
_entry.id   f990aa1d51b9599d2ef3b57bf7b1c1f6
#
_cell.length_a   1.000
_cell.length_b   1.000
_cell.length_c   1.000
_cell.angle_alpha   90.00
_cell.angle_beta   90.00
_cell.angle_gamma   90.00
#
_symmetry.space_group_name_H-M   'P 1'
#
loop_
_entity.id
_entity.type
_entity.pdbx_description
1 polymer ?
#
loop_
_entity_poly.entity_id
_entity_poly.type
_entity_poly.pdbx_seq_one_letter_code
_entity_poly.pdbx_strand_id
1 'polypeptide(L)'
;MRSPLLSLLRLCPCTFLGLVACLLVVAQPARIAAADAAEGTIEGRVQNAQTGEYLERARIRIAGTAAETFTDADGFFRLNRVSAGDATLEVFFTGLPPQSVRVRVAPGALVQQDVVFNAATPPAGDGTVKLAAFVVDTSREMAASALAINEQRFAPNIKNVVSTDEFGFVAEGNAADFLKFLPGITIENSGGNSRDVSINGVPSANVPITLDGFSVASSGVGDTNTGRAVAMDMMSINNLSRIEVEYSPTPESQGAALAGTVNMVPRSAFERARPVLNASAFLVMRSTEPDFKKTPGPRTSPSRKIDPGFDFSYVAPVNQRFGFTLSGGTATNFSPEPLSQTGWRGSSLPFAANFPTSTPDQPYLTNYTYRDATKVTTRNSLGASVDFKLSRHDRLTLAYQYSYFHLYASNQGLNFVMSRVLPGQFSVLSTRSAPGQAELQLTNLIRDRHNRSHT
;
A
#
# COMPACT_ATOMS: atom_id res chain seq x y z
N MET A 1 -24.82 -9.10 62.44
CA MET A 1 -24.95 -10.04 63.56
C MET A 1 -23.91 -11.13 63.39
N ARG A 2 -22.82 -11.00 64.15
CA ARG A 2 -22.20 -11.98 65.05
C ARG A 2 -21.68 -13.26 64.38
N SER A 3 -20.38 -13.29 64.28
CA SER A 3 -19.50 -14.46 64.50
C SER A 3 -19.87 -15.19 65.83
N PRO A 4 -19.27 -16.32 66.28
CA PRO A 4 -17.87 -16.66 66.19
C PRO A 4 -17.48 -18.17 66.30
N LEU A 5 -16.17 -18.43 66.48
CA LEU A 5 -15.44 -19.37 67.34
C LEU A 5 -15.03 -20.74 66.76
N LEU A 6 -13.75 -20.93 66.66
CA LEU A 6 -12.74 -21.53 67.58
C LEU A 6 -12.96 -23.04 67.78
N SER A 7 -12.03 -23.94 67.69
CA SER A 7 -10.74 -24.00 68.34
C SER A 7 -9.99 -25.29 67.99
N LEU A 8 -8.67 -25.25 68.00
CA LEU A 8 -7.71 -26.15 68.58
C LEU A 8 -7.78 -27.66 68.32
N LEU A 9 -6.75 -28.21 67.71
CA LEU A 9 -5.93 -29.22 68.42
C LEU A 9 -4.53 -29.27 67.81
N ARG A 10 -3.58 -28.88 68.63
CA ARG A 10 -2.15 -29.16 68.48
C ARG A 10 -1.94 -30.65 68.74
N LEU A 11 -1.13 -31.30 67.93
CA LEU A 11 -0.28 -32.37 68.36
C LEU A 11 1.03 -32.36 67.60
N CYS A 12 2.05 -32.14 68.29
CA CYS A 12 3.48 -32.13 67.94
C CYS A 12 3.99 -33.58 67.82
N PRO A 13 5.14 -33.69 67.35
CA PRO A 13 5.77 -34.29 66.16
C PRO A 13 6.92 -35.23 66.56
N CYS A 14 7.96 -35.24 65.89
CA CYS A 14 9.26 -35.85 66.21
C CYS A 14 9.23 -37.35 66.47
N THR A 15 9.07 -38.17 65.44
CA THR A 15 9.72 -39.50 65.41
C THR A 15 9.64 -40.21 64.04
N PHE A 16 9.65 -39.49 62.94
CA PHE A 16 9.75 -40.14 61.61
C PHE A 16 10.82 -39.54 60.68
N LEU A 17 11.88 -38.98 61.32
CA LEU A 17 12.94 -38.30 60.51
C LEU A 17 14.28 -39.08 60.65
N GLY A 18 14.22 -40.35 60.74
CA GLY A 18 15.45 -41.13 60.92
C GLY A 18 15.74 -42.29 59.98
N LEU A 19 14.82 -42.59 59.06
CA LEU A 19 14.96 -43.77 58.17
C LEU A 19 14.83 -43.54 56.68
N VAL A 20 14.75 -42.30 56.22
CA VAL A 20 14.74 -41.99 54.82
C VAL A 20 16.01 -41.29 54.33
N ALA A 21 16.92 -40.98 55.26
CA ALA A 21 18.17 -40.28 54.93
C ALA A 21 19.33 -41.18 54.44
N CYS A 22 19.15 -42.47 54.35
CA CYS A 22 20.24 -43.41 54.01
C CYS A 22 20.08 -44.14 52.66
N LEU A 23 19.09 -43.80 51.84
CA LEU A 23 18.85 -44.47 50.54
C LEU A 23 18.82 -43.50 49.30
N LEU A 24 19.33 -42.29 49.46
CA LEU A 24 19.41 -41.29 48.37
C LEU A 24 20.86 -40.90 48.00
N VAL A 25 21.80 -41.70 48.26
CA VAL A 25 23.19 -41.47 47.82
C VAL A 25 23.64 -42.60 46.92
N VAL A 26 23.05 -42.84 45.78
CA VAL A 26 23.72 -43.41 44.60
C VAL A 26 22.73 -43.36 43.42
N ALA A 27 22.60 -42.22 42.78
CA ALA A 27 22.33 -42.08 41.36
C ALA A 27 22.41 -40.59 41.00
N GLN A 28 23.61 -40.04 41.02
CA GLN A 28 23.84 -38.87 40.19
C GLN A 28 23.91 -39.35 38.74
N PRO A 29 22.97 -38.99 37.84
CA PRO A 29 23.22 -39.16 36.44
C PRO A 29 24.44 -38.29 36.11
N ALA A 30 25.47 -38.93 35.56
CA ALA A 30 26.57 -38.19 34.97
C ALA A 30 25.95 -37.16 34.01
N ARG A 31 25.93 -35.89 34.43
CA ARG A 31 25.74 -34.79 33.51
C ARG A 31 26.93 -34.93 32.56
N ILE A 32 26.68 -35.51 31.40
CA ILE A 32 27.48 -35.25 30.23
C ILE A 32 27.36 -33.74 30.07
N ALA A 33 28.42 -33.03 30.46
CA ALA A 33 28.59 -31.65 30.08
C ALA A 33 28.60 -31.68 28.54
N ALA A 34 27.44 -31.40 27.94
CA ALA A 34 27.43 -30.93 26.59
C ALA A 34 28.37 -29.72 26.64
N ALA A 35 29.52 -29.85 26.03
CA ALA A 35 30.43 -28.75 25.84
C ALA A 35 29.55 -27.65 25.20
N ASP A 36 29.33 -26.57 25.95
CA ASP A 36 28.72 -25.38 25.40
C ASP A 36 29.58 -25.03 24.16
N ALA A 37 29.09 -25.42 23.00
CA ALA A 37 29.72 -25.06 21.74
C ALA A 37 29.71 -23.55 21.76
N ALA A 38 30.89 -22.96 21.97
CA ALA A 38 31.00 -21.52 22.10
C ALA A 38 30.37 -20.88 20.84
N GLU A 39 29.28 -20.17 21.04
CA GLU A 39 28.51 -19.57 19.99
C GLU A 39 29.13 -18.24 19.57
N GLY A 40 29.04 -17.90 18.29
CA GLY A 40 29.39 -16.58 17.73
C GLY A 40 28.19 -15.93 17.06
N THR A 41 28.40 -14.78 16.45
CA THR A 41 27.40 -14.04 15.69
C THR A 41 27.95 -13.71 14.31
N ILE A 42 27.13 -13.88 13.28
CA ILE A 42 27.45 -13.43 11.91
C ILE A 42 26.50 -12.28 11.55
N GLU A 43 27.05 -11.20 11.04
CA GLU A 43 26.27 -10.09 10.51
C GLU A 43 26.83 -9.60 9.18
N GLY A 44 26.01 -8.93 8.38
CA GLY A 44 26.46 -8.39 7.11
C GLY A 44 25.31 -7.80 6.30
N ARG A 45 25.58 -7.49 5.05
CA ARG A 45 24.60 -6.96 4.11
C ARG A 45 24.52 -7.81 2.86
N VAL A 46 23.33 -7.81 2.27
CA VAL A 46 23.07 -8.47 0.99
C VAL A 46 22.78 -7.41 -0.07
N GLN A 47 23.52 -7.44 -1.17
CA GLN A 47 23.42 -6.47 -2.25
C GLN A 47 23.34 -7.15 -3.61
N ASN A 48 22.58 -6.58 -4.54
CA ASN A 48 22.62 -6.93 -5.96
C ASN A 48 23.67 -6.09 -6.68
N ALA A 49 24.71 -6.70 -7.22
CA ALA A 49 25.78 -6.00 -7.93
C ALA A 49 25.34 -5.29 -9.21
N GLN A 50 24.29 -5.78 -9.86
CA GLN A 50 23.82 -5.21 -11.13
C GLN A 50 23.04 -3.91 -10.92
N THR A 51 22.14 -3.91 -9.95
CA THR A 51 21.28 -2.74 -9.67
C THR A 51 21.88 -1.81 -8.63
N GLY A 52 22.84 -2.31 -7.84
CA GLY A 52 23.39 -1.61 -6.70
C GLY A 52 22.41 -1.49 -5.52
N GLU A 53 21.33 -2.24 -5.54
CA GLU A 53 20.30 -2.25 -4.48
C GLU A 53 20.70 -3.16 -3.33
N TYR A 54 20.37 -2.76 -2.12
CA TYR A 54 20.33 -3.65 -0.97
C TYR A 54 19.04 -4.46 -1.01
N LEU A 55 19.16 -5.76 -0.74
CA LEU A 55 18.05 -6.68 -0.87
C LEU A 55 17.34 -6.86 0.47
N GLU A 56 16.15 -6.34 0.59
CA GLU A 56 15.24 -6.55 1.72
C GLU A 56 14.62 -7.96 1.65
N ARG A 57 14.42 -8.60 2.79
CA ARG A 57 13.86 -9.96 2.89
C ARG A 57 14.63 -11.04 2.15
N ALA A 58 15.92 -10.86 1.90
CA ALA A 58 16.78 -11.95 1.49
C ALA A 58 16.88 -12.96 2.63
N ARG A 59 16.69 -14.26 2.34
CA ARG A 59 16.80 -15.31 3.34
C ARG A 59 18.25 -15.76 3.46
N ILE A 60 18.77 -15.77 4.68
CA ILE A 60 20.09 -16.25 5.02
C ILE A 60 19.92 -17.42 5.98
N ARG A 61 20.47 -18.57 5.64
CA ARG A 61 20.50 -19.72 6.54
C ARG A 61 21.89 -20.35 6.61
N ILE A 62 22.15 -21.06 7.68
CA ILE A 62 23.37 -21.87 7.81
C ILE A 62 23.08 -23.27 7.31
N ALA A 63 23.85 -23.74 6.31
CA ALA A 63 23.70 -25.05 5.73
C ALA A 63 23.76 -26.14 6.81
N GLY A 64 22.83 -27.09 6.74
CA GLY A 64 22.73 -28.20 7.69
C GLY A 64 22.16 -27.86 9.06
N THR A 65 21.70 -26.65 9.29
CA THR A 65 21.06 -26.22 10.54
C THR A 65 19.67 -25.61 10.32
N ALA A 66 18.92 -25.41 11.40
CA ALA A 66 17.65 -24.69 11.36
C ALA A 66 17.83 -23.16 11.58
N ALA A 67 19.07 -22.67 11.72
CA ALA A 67 19.33 -21.26 11.94
C ALA A 67 19.13 -20.47 10.64
N GLU A 68 18.14 -19.59 10.64
CA GLU A 68 17.86 -18.69 9.52
C GLU A 68 17.48 -17.30 10.00
N THR A 69 17.69 -16.32 9.14
CA THR A 69 17.28 -14.92 9.32
C THR A 69 16.97 -14.29 7.96
N PHE A 70 16.38 -13.11 8.00
CA PHE A 70 16.07 -12.30 6.81
C PHE A 70 16.76 -10.95 6.92
N THR A 71 17.11 -10.37 5.77
CA THR A 71 17.58 -8.99 5.71
C THR A 71 16.47 -8.00 6.00
N ASP A 72 16.81 -6.90 6.64
CA ASP A 72 15.95 -5.74 6.82
C ASP A 72 15.87 -4.85 5.54
N ALA A 73 15.17 -3.73 5.63
CA ALA A 73 15.02 -2.77 4.53
C ALA A 73 16.34 -2.19 4.00
N ASP A 74 17.41 -2.25 4.79
CA ASP A 74 18.75 -1.83 4.41
C ASP A 74 19.65 -2.98 3.90
N GLY A 75 19.04 -4.15 3.70
CA GLY A 75 19.73 -5.37 3.33
C GLY A 75 20.62 -5.96 4.43
N PHE A 76 20.50 -5.48 5.68
CA PHE A 76 21.30 -5.96 6.79
C PHE A 76 20.68 -7.21 7.41
N PHE A 77 21.55 -8.18 7.78
CA PHE A 77 21.15 -9.38 8.50
C PHE A 77 22.03 -9.66 9.71
N ARG A 78 21.49 -10.38 10.68
CA ARG A 78 22.22 -10.86 11.84
C ARG A 78 21.76 -12.26 12.21
N LEU A 79 22.71 -13.19 12.30
CA LEU A 79 22.53 -14.55 12.81
C LEU A 79 23.23 -14.65 14.15
N ASN A 80 22.46 -14.82 15.21
CA ASN A 80 22.95 -15.04 16.56
C ASN A 80 23.07 -16.56 16.84
N ARG A 81 23.88 -16.93 17.84
CA ARG A 81 24.06 -18.32 18.31
C ARG A 81 24.53 -19.28 17.20
N VAL A 82 25.49 -18.85 16.44
CA VAL A 82 26.12 -19.69 15.43
C VAL A 82 27.24 -20.49 16.12
N SER A 83 27.21 -21.82 15.98
CA SER A 83 28.28 -22.69 16.53
C SER A 83 29.63 -22.28 15.95
N ALA A 84 30.64 -22.24 16.84
CA ALA A 84 32.00 -21.95 16.41
C ALA A 84 32.51 -23.02 15.45
N GLY A 85 33.24 -22.61 14.40
CA GLY A 85 33.77 -23.51 13.39
C GLY A 85 33.56 -22.94 11.98
N ASP A 86 33.70 -23.80 10.98
CA ASP A 86 33.42 -23.45 9.60
C ASP A 86 31.90 -23.58 9.34
N ALA A 87 31.27 -22.50 8.95
CA ALA A 87 29.86 -22.42 8.58
C ALA A 87 29.70 -22.05 7.11
N THR A 88 28.69 -22.57 6.45
CA THR A 88 28.32 -22.16 5.08
C THR A 88 27.00 -21.39 5.15
N LEU A 89 27.06 -20.13 4.79
CA LEU A 89 25.85 -19.31 4.62
C LEU A 89 25.26 -19.60 3.25
N GLU A 90 23.99 -19.97 3.21
CA GLU A 90 23.19 -20.04 1.99
C GLU A 90 22.28 -18.83 1.95
N VAL A 91 22.45 -18.01 0.93
CA VAL A 91 21.68 -16.79 0.74
C VAL A 91 20.79 -16.94 -0.48
N PHE A 92 19.52 -16.73 -0.27
CA PHE A 92 18.48 -16.84 -1.28
C PHE A 92 17.70 -15.55 -1.42
N PHE A 93 17.51 -15.14 -2.66
CA PHE A 93 16.62 -14.06 -3.02
C PHE A 93 15.87 -14.42 -4.31
N THR A 94 14.57 -14.12 -4.37
CA THR A 94 13.73 -14.44 -5.52
C THR A 94 14.24 -13.73 -6.78
N GLY A 95 14.39 -14.49 -7.86
CA GLY A 95 14.89 -13.95 -9.15
C GLY A 95 16.42 -13.90 -9.28
N LEU A 96 17.18 -14.22 -8.22
CA LEU A 96 18.64 -14.31 -8.27
C LEU A 96 19.13 -15.73 -7.99
N PRO A 97 20.24 -16.18 -8.60
CA PRO A 97 20.81 -17.48 -8.31
C PRO A 97 21.28 -17.55 -6.86
N PRO A 98 20.96 -18.63 -6.11
CA PRO A 98 21.39 -18.77 -4.73
C PRO A 98 22.92 -18.65 -4.59
N GLN A 99 23.37 -17.98 -3.52
CA GLN A 99 24.77 -17.82 -3.18
C GLN A 99 25.14 -18.67 -1.97
N SER A 100 26.33 -19.24 -1.96
CA SER A 100 26.89 -19.97 -0.82
C SER A 100 28.23 -19.39 -0.45
N VAL A 101 28.35 -18.93 0.80
CA VAL A 101 29.56 -18.27 1.30
C VAL A 101 30.06 -19.02 2.51
N ARG A 102 31.34 -19.42 2.52
CA ARG A 102 31.99 -20.04 3.66
C ARG A 102 32.48 -18.98 4.63
N VAL A 103 32.16 -19.15 5.90
CA VAL A 103 32.50 -18.22 6.98
C VAL A 103 33.05 -19.01 8.14
N ARG A 104 34.17 -18.57 8.71
CA ARG A 104 34.73 -19.15 9.92
C ARG A 104 34.34 -18.35 11.14
N VAL A 105 33.64 -18.97 12.06
CA VAL A 105 33.16 -18.34 13.28
C VAL A 105 34.05 -18.75 14.45
N ALA A 106 34.74 -17.79 15.07
CA ALA A 106 35.47 -18.04 16.29
C ALA A 106 34.54 -17.97 17.52
N PRO A 107 34.87 -18.66 18.59
CA PRO A 107 34.08 -18.62 19.84
C PRO A 107 33.85 -17.19 20.35
N GLY A 108 32.62 -16.81 20.60
CA GLY A 108 32.25 -15.45 21.07
C GLY A 108 32.47 -14.31 20.08
N ALA A 109 32.92 -14.60 18.88
CA ALA A 109 33.25 -13.56 17.90
C ALA A 109 32.01 -13.04 17.14
N LEU A 110 32.07 -11.77 16.79
CA LEU A 110 31.22 -11.14 15.79
C LEU A 110 31.96 -11.17 14.45
N VAL A 111 31.43 -11.90 13.48
CA VAL A 111 31.99 -12.01 12.13
C VAL A 111 31.16 -11.16 11.19
N GLN A 112 31.81 -10.26 10.47
CA GLN A 112 31.16 -9.45 9.46
C GLN A 112 31.34 -10.08 8.07
N GLN A 113 30.22 -10.39 7.38
CA GLN A 113 30.21 -11.02 6.07
C GLN A 113 29.17 -10.39 5.18
N ASP A 114 29.61 -9.60 4.22
CA ASP A 114 28.73 -9.06 3.18
C ASP A 114 28.59 -10.07 2.03
N VAL A 115 27.41 -10.11 1.44
CA VAL A 115 27.09 -11.00 0.32
C VAL A 115 26.61 -10.18 -0.85
N VAL A 116 27.28 -10.36 -1.99
CA VAL A 116 26.97 -9.64 -3.23
C VAL A 116 26.48 -10.64 -4.27
N PHE A 117 25.24 -10.50 -4.70
CA PHE A 117 24.71 -11.27 -5.82
C PHE A 117 25.26 -10.72 -7.12
N ASN A 118 26.20 -11.44 -7.71
CA ASN A 118 26.71 -11.18 -9.06
C ASN A 118 25.80 -11.84 -10.10
N ALA A 119 25.71 -11.27 -11.31
CA ALA A 119 25.16 -12.00 -12.43
C ALA A 119 25.87 -13.33 -12.55
N ALA A 120 25.11 -14.42 -12.72
CA ALA A 120 25.70 -15.73 -12.89
C ALA A 120 26.70 -15.67 -14.04
N THR A 121 28.00 -15.77 -13.73
CA THR A 121 28.98 -16.18 -14.72
C THR A 121 28.64 -17.63 -15.04
N PRO A 122 28.28 -17.99 -16.28
CA PRO A 122 28.05 -19.40 -16.62
C PRO A 122 29.33 -20.18 -16.26
N PRO A 123 29.22 -21.40 -15.72
CA PRO A 123 30.41 -22.20 -15.50
C PRO A 123 31.18 -22.30 -16.82
N ALA A 124 32.45 -21.99 -16.77
CA ALA A 124 33.36 -22.10 -17.89
C ALA A 124 33.44 -23.62 -18.29
N GLY A 125 32.69 -23.98 -19.31
CA GLY A 125 32.64 -25.35 -19.80
C GLY A 125 31.83 -25.40 -21.08
N ASP A 126 32.56 -25.44 -22.14
CA ASP A 126 32.19 -25.76 -23.53
C ASP A 126 32.03 -24.56 -24.47
N GLY A 127 32.90 -24.57 -25.48
CA GLY A 127 33.27 -23.51 -26.41
C GLY A 127 32.19 -22.92 -27.33
N THR A 128 31.02 -22.60 -26.81
CA THR A 128 30.00 -21.84 -27.53
C THR A 128 30.09 -20.34 -27.13
N VAL A 129 30.53 -19.53 -28.07
CA VAL A 129 30.47 -18.06 -27.95
C VAL A 129 29.01 -17.65 -27.82
N LYS A 130 28.48 -17.52 -26.58
CA LYS A 130 27.21 -16.85 -26.34
C LYS A 130 27.46 -15.36 -26.48
N LEU A 131 26.92 -14.76 -27.53
CA LEU A 131 26.78 -13.31 -27.65
C LEU A 131 26.20 -12.78 -26.34
N ALA A 132 26.86 -11.77 -25.78
CA ALA A 132 26.35 -11.08 -24.61
C ALA A 132 24.89 -10.72 -24.86
N ALA A 133 24.00 -11.19 -23.99
CA ALA A 133 22.59 -10.85 -24.09
C ALA A 133 22.51 -9.34 -24.10
N PHE A 134 21.90 -8.78 -25.12
CA PHE A 134 21.55 -7.37 -25.18
C PHE A 134 20.62 -7.10 -23.99
N VAL A 135 21.16 -6.58 -22.93
CA VAL A 135 20.41 -6.21 -21.73
C VAL A 135 19.67 -4.93 -22.08
N VAL A 136 18.48 -5.08 -22.63
CA VAL A 136 17.49 -4.00 -22.59
C VAL A 136 17.23 -3.72 -21.12
N ASP A 137 16.97 -2.49 -20.78
CA ASP A 137 16.78 -1.88 -19.45
C ASP A 137 15.61 -2.51 -18.60
N THR A 138 15.31 -3.77 -18.82
CA THR A 138 14.34 -4.59 -18.07
C THR A 138 14.86 -5.05 -16.71
N SER A 139 16.16 -4.87 -16.42
CA SER A 139 16.77 -5.30 -15.17
C SER A 139 16.21 -4.59 -13.95
N ARG A 140 15.71 -3.38 -14.15
CA ARG A 140 15.20 -2.53 -13.08
C ARG A 140 13.77 -2.91 -12.67
N GLU A 141 12.90 -3.13 -13.64
CA GLU A 141 11.53 -3.60 -13.40
C GLU A 141 11.53 -5.00 -12.79
N MET A 142 12.39 -5.88 -13.29
CA MET A 142 12.55 -7.22 -12.75
C MET A 142 13.09 -7.23 -11.31
N ALA A 143 13.99 -6.32 -10.95
CA ALA A 143 14.50 -6.24 -9.57
C ALA A 143 13.41 -5.77 -8.59
N ALA A 144 12.62 -4.79 -8.97
CA ALA A 144 11.52 -4.29 -8.15
C ALA A 144 10.41 -5.33 -7.96
N SER A 145 10.08 -6.06 -9.02
CA SER A 145 9.15 -7.19 -8.97
C SER A 145 9.66 -8.33 -8.07
N ALA A 146 10.95 -8.65 -8.17
CA ALA A 146 11.56 -9.66 -7.32
C ALA A 146 11.55 -9.29 -5.84
N LEU A 147 11.76 -8.01 -5.51
CA LEU A 147 11.63 -7.48 -4.14
C LEU A 147 10.20 -7.65 -3.62
N ALA A 148 9.20 -7.26 -4.42
CA ALA A 148 7.79 -7.37 -4.05
C ALA A 148 7.38 -8.86 -3.84
N ILE A 149 7.77 -9.74 -4.74
CA ILE A 149 7.51 -11.19 -4.63
C ILE A 149 8.20 -11.78 -3.40
N ASN A 150 9.43 -11.36 -3.11
CA ASN A 150 10.19 -11.84 -1.97
C ASN A 150 9.55 -11.40 -0.64
N GLU A 151 9.16 -10.14 -0.56
CA GLU A 151 8.41 -9.60 0.59
C GLU A 151 7.08 -10.35 0.80
N GLN A 152 6.33 -10.58 -0.26
CA GLN A 152 5.08 -11.33 -0.22
C GLN A 152 5.30 -12.79 0.20
N ARG A 153 6.34 -13.47 -0.30
CA ARG A 153 6.65 -14.87 -0.01
C ARG A 153 6.96 -15.12 1.46
N PHE A 154 7.64 -14.19 2.11
CA PHE A 154 8.10 -14.31 3.49
C PHE A 154 7.28 -13.48 4.47
N ALA A 155 6.15 -12.95 4.04
CA ALA A 155 5.21 -12.28 4.93
C ALA A 155 4.60 -13.27 5.93
N PRO A 156 4.39 -12.87 7.20
CA PRO A 156 3.74 -13.71 8.19
C PRO A 156 2.24 -13.86 7.96
N ASN A 157 1.65 -13.03 7.11
CA ASN A 157 0.23 -12.96 6.79
C ASN A 157 -0.01 -12.99 5.27
N ILE A 158 -1.29 -13.07 4.88
CA ILE A 158 -1.67 -13.00 3.46
C ILE A 158 -1.62 -11.54 3.03
N LYS A 159 -0.61 -11.18 2.25
CA LYS A 159 -0.48 -9.85 1.65
C LYS A 159 -0.03 -9.91 0.19
N ASN A 160 -0.40 -8.90 -0.57
CA ASN A 160 0.18 -8.60 -1.88
C ASN A 160 1.06 -7.36 -1.76
N VAL A 161 2.23 -7.45 -2.37
CA VAL A 161 3.19 -6.34 -2.42
C VAL A 161 3.47 -6.03 -3.88
N VAL A 162 3.33 -4.77 -4.24
CA VAL A 162 3.57 -4.32 -5.62
C VAL A 162 4.48 -3.11 -5.60
N SER A 163 5.59 -3.21 -6.31
CA SER A 163 6.52 -2.09 -6.49
C SER A 163 5.93 -1.06 -7.45
N THR A 164 6.08 0.21 -7.14
CA THR A 164 5.64 1.31 -8.01
C THR A 164 6.43 1.38 -9.31
N ASP A 165 7.63 0.80 -9.34
CA ASP A 165 8.48 0.74 -10.54
C ASP A 165 8.07 -0.40 -11.49
N GLU A 166 7.24 -1.36 -11.03
CA GLU A 166 6.85 -2.54 -11.81
C GLU A 166 5.82 -2.24 -12.90
N PHE A 167 4.87 -1.37 -12.62
CA PHE A 167 3.79 -1.03 -13.56
C PHE A 167 4.12 0.10 -14.53
N GLY A 168 5.36 0.54 -14.50
CA GLY A 168 5.76 1.66 -15.33
C GLY A 168 5.05 2.95 -14.93
N PHE A 169 4.76 3.78 -15.92
CA PHE A 169 4.19 5.10 -15.73
C PHE A 169 2.68 5.04 -15.47
N VAL A 170 2.25 5.50 -14.29
CA VAL A 170 0.83 5.76 -14.00
C VAL A 170 0.53 7.20 -14.39
N ALA A 171 -0.22 7.37 -15.49
CA ALA A 171 -0.61 8.63 -16.02
C ALA A 171 -1.20 9.53 -15.00
N GLU A 172 -1.23 10.37 -14.40
CA GLU A 172 -1.88 11.15 -13.34
C GLU A 172 -1.32 10.92 -11.93
N GLY A 173 -0.49 9.88 -11.71
CA GLY A 173 0.08 9.56 -10.41
C GLY A 173 -0.95 9.19 -9.33
N ASN A 174 -2.16 8.76 -9.71
CA ASN A 174 -3.21 8.37 -8.79
C ASN A 174 -2.93 6.98 -8.20
N ALA A 175 -2.76 6.89 -6.88
CA ALA A 175 -2.48 5.63 -6.21
C ALA A 175 -3.62 4.60 -6.33
N ALA A 176 -4.89 5.04 -6.43
CA ALA A 176 -6.03 4.12 -6.61
C ALA A 176 -6.01 3.43 -7.98
N ASP A 177 -5.55 4.12 -9.03
CA ASP A 177 -5.44 3.51 -10.36
C ASP A 177 -4.42 2.37 -10.40
N PHE A 178 -3.44 2.42 -9.55
CA PHE A 178 -2.46 1.37 -9.38
C PHE A 178 -3.06 0.14 -8.68
N LEU A 179 -3.87 0.35 -7.66
CA LEU A 179 -4.46 -0.71 -6.85
C LEU A 179 -5.48 -1.57 -7.59
N LYS A 180 -6.11 -1.06 -8.65
CA LYS A 180 -7.16 -1.78 -9.40
C LYS A 180 -6.70 -3.11 -10.02
N PHE A 181 -5.40 -3.31 -10.17
CA PHE A 181 -4.83 -4.54 -10.73
C PHE A 181 -4.58 -5.62 -9.69
N LEU A 182 -4.77 -5.32 -8.40
CA LEU A 182 -4.54 -6.28 -7.32
C LEU A 182 -5.77 -7.16 -7.08
N PRO A 183 -5.58 -8.45 -6.81
CA PRO A 183 -6.68 -9.37 -6.53
C PRO A 183 -7.50 -8.92 -5.31
N GLY A 184 -8.81 -9.09 -5.35
CA GLY A 184 -9.71 -8.74 -4.24
C GLY A 184 -9.89 -7.24 -4.00
N ILE A 185 -9.26 -6.38 -4.80
CA ILE A 185 -9.43 -4.93 -4.75
C ILE A 185 -10.52 -4.49 -5.71
N THR A 186 -11.43 -3.68 -5.22
CA THR A 186 -12.42 -2.98 -6.05
C THR A 186 -12.26 -1.48 -5.84
N ILE A 187 -12.22 -0.75 -6.94
CA ILE A 187 -12.09 0.71 -6.91
C ILE A 187 -13.42 1.34 -7.30
N GLU A 188 -13.93 2.19 -6.44
CA GLU A 188 -15.08 3.02 -6.75
C GLU A 188 -14.62 4.35 -7.37
N ASN A 189 -15.22 4.68 -8.49
CA ASN A 189 -14.92 5.92 -9.19
C ASN A 189 -15.90 7.02 -8.76
N SER A 190 -15.37 8.17 -8.43
CA SER A 190 -16.14 9.38 -8.19
C SER A 190 -15.78 10.43 -9.21
N GLY A 191 -16.76 10.79 -10.04
CA GLY A 191 -16.57 11.80 -11.09
C GLY A 191 -15.46 11.46 -12.07
N GLY A 192 -15.32 10.18 -12.46
CA GLY A 192 -14.32 9.72 -13.42
C GLY A 192 -12.90 9.56 -12.87
N ASN A 193 -12.68 9.76 -11.57
CA ASN A 193 -11.42 9.47 -10.88
C ASN A 193 -11.59 8.24 -9.99
N SER A 194 -10.58 7.37 -9.99
CA SER A 194 -10.47 6.26 -9.04
C SER A 194 -10.21 6.82 -7.65
N ARG A 195 -11.09 6.53 -6.69
CA ARG A 195 -11.10 7.23 -5.41
C ARG A 195 -11.14 6.33 -4.19
N ASP A 196 -12.18 5.53 -4.07
CA ASP A 196 -12.42 4.75 -2.86
C ASP A 196 -12.03 3.30 -3.09
N VAL A 197 -11.32 2.72 -2.12
CA VAL A 197 -10.78 1.36 -2.21
C VAL A 197 -11.57 0.44 -1.29
N SER A 198 -12.12 -0.63 -1.83
CA SER A 198 -12.70 -1.72 -1.05
C SER A 198 -11.88 -2.99 -1.20
N ILE A 199 -11.80 -3.79 -0.14
CA ILE A 199 -11.09 -5.07 -0.12
C ILE A 199 -12.11 -6.18 0.12
N ASN A 200 -12.15 -7.18 -0.77
CA ASN A 200 -13.05 -8.33 -0.68
C ASN A 200 -14.52 -7.94 -0.46
N GLY A 201 -14.97 -6.84 -1.06
CA GLY A 201 -16.34 -6.34 -0.94
C GLY A 201 -16.64 -5.58 0.37
N VAL A 202 -15.66 -5.41 1.25
CA VAL A 202 -15.83 -4.57 2.45
C VAL A 202 -15.68 -3.11 2.06
N PRO A 203 -16.63 -2.23 2.46
CA PRO A 203 -16.63 -0.82 2.10
C PRO A 203 -15.37 -0.08 2.51
N SER A 204 -14.98 0.91 1.73
CA SER A 204 -13.77 1.74 1.92
C SER A 204 -13.66 2.39 3.31
N ALA A 205 -14.78 2.66 3.97
CA ALA A 205 -14.80 3.19 5.35
C ALA A 205 -14.17 2.24 6.39
N ASN A 206 -14.07 0.95 6.07
CA ASN A 206 -13.51 -0.10 6.93
C ASN A 206 -12.18 -0.67 6.39
N VAL A 207 -11.57 0.04 5.45
CA VAL A 207 -10.25 -0.26 4.89
C VAL A 207 -9.30 0.85 5.31
N PRO A 208 -8.52 0.68 6.38
CA PRO A 208 -7.50 1.63 6.76
C PRO A 208 -6.45 1.80 5.67
N ILE A 209 -6.11 3.04 5.39
CA ILE A 209 -5.00 3.41 4.50
C ILE A 209 -3.92 4.03 5.36
N THR A 210 -2.71 3.49 5.24
CA THR A 210 -1.55 3.95 5.99
C THR A 210 -0.44 4.41 5.07
N LEU A 211 0.40 5.28 5.59
CA LEU A 211 1.66 5.69 5.00
C LEU A 211 2.76 5.31 5.99
N ASP A 212 3.61 4.37 5.60
CA ASP A 212 4.65 3.80 6.46
C ASP A 212 4.10 3.29 7.82
N GLY A 213 2.92 2.66 7.78
CA GLY A 213 2.21 2.16 8.98
C GLY A 213 1.40 3.22 9.73
N PHE A 214 1.56 4.51 9.46
CA PHE A 214 0.80 5.59 10.10
C PHE A 214 -0.50 5.88 9.36
N SER A 215 -1.60 6.08 10.11
CA SER A 215 -2.89 6.38 9.52
C SER A 215 -2.90 7.69 8.74
N VAL A 216 -3.39 7.64 7.51
CA VAL A 216 -3.63 8.84 6.71
C VAL A 216 -4.96 9.47 7.13
N ALA A 217 -4.97 10.78 7.30
CA ALA A 217 -6.19 11.50 7.65
C ALA A 217 -7.21 11.45 6.50
N SER A 218 -8.47 11.14 6.82
CA SER A 218 -9.57 11.23 5.88
C SER A 218 -9.92 12.70 5.62
N SER A 219 -9.95 13.08 4.35
CA SER A 219 -10.34 14.44 3.94
C SER A 219 -11.64 14.45 3.13
N GLY A 220 -12.53 13.49 3.37
CA GLY A 220 -13.81 13.35 2.68
C GLY A 220 -14.73 14.55 2.90
N VAL A 221 -14.54 15.62 2.14
CA VAL A 221 -15.42 16.78 2.14
C VAL A 221 -16.37 16.70 0.95
N GLY A 222 -17.67 16.68 1.22
CA GLY A 222 -18.70 17.02 0.24
C GLY A 222 -19.37 15.87 -0.52
N ASP A 223 -19.14 14.61 -0.16
CA ASP A 223 -19.99 13.50 -0.59
C ASP A 223 -20.68 12.84 0.61
N THR A 224 -21.83 12.28 0.37
CA THR A 224 -22.70 11.64 1.38
C THR A 224 -22.07 10.42 2.08
N ASN A 225 -20.90 9.99 1.65
CA ASN A 225 -20.09 8.93 2.23
C ASN A 225 -18.93 9.49 3.05
N THR A 226 -19.24 10.32 4.01
CA THR A 226 -18.28 10.97 4.90
C THR A 226 -17.73 10.09 6.00
N GLY A 227 -17.58 8.80 5.75
CA GLY A 227 -16.97 7.88 6.69
C GLY A 227 -15.48 8.14 6.90
N ARG A 228 -14.81 7.17 7.46
CA ARG A 228 -13.35 7.15 7.66
C ARG A 228 -12.56 6.84 6.38
N ALA A 229 -13.23 6.76 5.23
CA ALA A 229 -12.61 6.47 3.97
C ALA A 229 -11.58 7.53 3.57
N VAL A 230 -10.40 7.09 3.17
CA VAL A 230 -9.36 7.96 2.62
C VAL A 230 -9.56 8.05 1.11
N ALA A 231 -9.68 9.27 0.61
CA ALA A 231 -9.82 9.52 -0.81
C ALA A 231 -8.46 9.36 -1.52
N MET A 232 -8.25 8.22 -2.17
CA MET A 232 -6.99 7.86 -2.81
C MET A 232 -6.67 8.71 -4.05
N ASP A 233 -7.67 9.36 -4.65
CA ASP A 233 -7.49 10.29 -5.75
C ASP A 233 -6.65 11.53 -5.37
N MET A 234 -6.43 11.74 -4.08
CA MET A 234 -5.58 12.80 -3.53
C MET A 234 -4.14 12.35 -3.25
N MET A 235 -3.87 11.04 -3.32
CA MET A 235 -2.57 10.47 -3.01
C MET A 235 -1.75 10.28 -4.27
N SER A 236 -0.48 10.68 -4.23
CA SER A 236 0.45 10.50 -5.34
C SER A 236 1.30 9.26 -5.16
N ILE A 237 1.41 8.46 -6.21
CA ILE A 237 2.28 7.28 -6.27
C ILE A 237 3.78 7.65 -6.41
N ASN A 238 4.10 8.84 -6.88
CA ASN A 238 5.47 9.21 -7.27
C ASN A 238 6.47 9.20 -6.10
N ASN A 239 5.96 9.33 -4.87
CA ASN A 239 6.77 9.33 -3.66
C ASN A 239 6.89 7.95 -3.01
N LEU A 240 6.24 6.94 -3.60
CA LEU A 240 6.16 5.60 -3.03
C LEU A 240 7.19 4.66 -3.67
N SER A 241 7.73 3.77 -2.89
CA SER A 241 8.54 2.63 -3.31
C SER A 241 7.66 1.44 -3.69
N ARG A 242 6.71 1.14 -2.83
CA ARG A 242 5.77 0.03 -3.00
C ARG A 242 4.45 0.30 -2.31
N ILE A 243 3.45 -0.47 -2.69
CA ILE A 243 2.16 -0.54 -1.99
C ILE A 243 1.97 -1.98 -1.52
N GLU A 244 1.61 -2.13 -0.26
CA GLU A 244 1.32 -3.40 0.39
C GLU A 244 -0.17 -3.48 0.70
N VAL A 245 -0.82 -4.55 0.28
CA VAL A 245 -2.21 -4.83 0.63
C VAL A 245 -2.25 -6.07 1.50
N GLU A 246 -2.64 -5.90 2.73
CA GLU A 246 -2.80 -6.98 3.69
C GLU A 246 -4.25 -7.44 3.71
N TYR A 247 -4.48 -8.74 3.51
CA TYR A 247 -5.83 -9.34 3.51
C TYR A 247 -6.18 -10.02 4.82
N SER A 248 -5.19 -10.30 5.64
CA SER A 248 -5.40 -10.84 6.98
C SER A 248 -4.67 -9.98 8.02
N PRO A 249 -5.39 -9.48 9.03
CA PRO A 249 -4.77 -8.63 10.04
C PRO A 249 -3.75 -9.42 10.87
N THR A 250 -2.67 -8.75 11.24
CA THR A 250 -1.70 -9.20 12.24
C THR A 250 -2.01 -8.55 13.58
N PRO A 251 -1.40 -8.97 14.70
CA PRO A 251 -1.58 -8.30 15.99
C PRO A 251 -1.22 -6.81 15.97
N GLU A 252 -0.40 -6.38 15.02
CA GLU A 252 0.04 -4.99 14.84
C GLU A 252 -0.94 -4.17 13.99
N SER A 253 -1.86 -4.84 13.28
CA SER A 253 -2.83 -4.18 12.40
C SER A 253 -3.80 -3.34 13.21
N GLN A 254 -4.27 -2.25 12.61
CA GLN A 254 -5.27 -1.39 13.25
C GLN A 254 -6.58 -2.13 13.48
N GLY A 255 -7.23 -1.93 14.63
CA GLY A 255 -8.50 -2.59 14.96
C GLY A 255 -9.66 -2.30 14.00
N ALA A 256 -9.54 -1.30 13.13
CA ALA A 256 -10.51 -0.99 12.08
C ALA A 256 -10.30 -1.82 10.79
N ALA A 257 -9.24 -2.62 10.71
CA ALA A 257 -8.87 -3.42 9.53
C ALA A 257 -9.73 -4.68 9.42
N LEU A 258 -11.02 -4.55 9.14
CA LEU A 258 -11.95 -5.68 9.08
C LEU A 258 -11.68 -6.62 7.89
N ALA A 259 -11.22 -6.06 6.77
CA ALA A 259 -10.96 -6.80 5.53
C ALA A 259 -9.49 -6.77 5.12
N GLY A 260 -8.68 -6.05 5.87
CA GLY A 260 -7.29 -5.80 5.55
C GLY A 260 -6.93 -4.32 5.56
N THR A 261 -5.71 -4.02 5.16
CA THR A 261 -5.16 -2.65 5.12
C THR A 261 -4.42 -2.40 3.81
N VAL A 262 -4.32 -1.14 3.43
CA VAL A 262 -3.43 -0.71 2.35
C VAL A 262 -2.34 0.15 2.98
N ASN A 263 -1.10 -0.31 2.90
CA ASN A 263 0.07 0.42 3.37
C ASN A 263 0.89 0.95 2.20
N MET A 264 1.09 2.24 2.17
CA MET A 264 1.92 2.92 1.19
C MET A 264 3.30 3.15 1.79
N VAL A 265 4.33 2.58 1.20
CA VAL A 265 5.70 2.65 1.71
C VAL A 265 6.49 3.69 0.92
N PRO A 266 6.98 4.75 1.58
CA PRO A 266 7.82 5.76 0.94
C PRO A 266 9.17 5.19 0.50
N ARG A 267 9.84 5.87 -0.42
CA ARG A 267 11.19 5.52 -0.82
C ARG A 267 12.20 5.88 0.27
N SER A 268 13.10 4.94 0.57
CA SER A 268 14.24 5.17 1.45
C SER A 268 15.51 5.43 0.65
N ALA A 269 16.38 6.30 1.19
CA ALA A 269 17.66 6.59 0.57
C ALA A 269 18.60 5.37 0.57
N PHE A 270 18.43 4.45 1.50
CA PHE A 270 19.29 3.28 1.64
C PHE A 270 18.81 2.04 0.87
N GLU A 271 17.70 2.14 0.15
CA GLU A 271 17.28 1.10 -0.81
C GLU A 271 18.29 0.95 -1.95
N ARG A 272 19.07 1.99 -2.23
CA ARG A 272 20.04 2.01 -3.30
C ARG A 272 21.47 2.17 -2.76
N ALA A 273 22.42 1.50 -3.38
CA ALA A 273 23.84 1.68 -3.06
C ALA A 273 24.46 2.88 -3.78
N ARG A 274 23.81 3.40 -4.82
CA ARG A 274 24.27 4.53 -5.64
C ARG A 274 23.14 5.52 -5.88
N PRO A 275 23.43 6.81 -6.10
CA PRO A 275 22.42 7.78 -6.46
C PRO A 275 21.69 7.40 -7.76
N VAL A 276 20.38 7.50 -7.76
CA VAL A 276 19.53 7.22 -8.92
C VAL A 276 18.55 8.36 -9.12
N LEU A 277 18.56 8.94 -10.31
CA LEU A 277 17.59 9.93 -10.76
C LEU A 277 16.69 9.33 -11.84
N ASN A 278 15.38 9.42 -11.61
CA ASN A 278 14.36 9.14 -12.60
C ASN A 278 13.58 10.40 -12.84
N ALA A 279 13.35 10.69 -14.11
CA ALA A 279 12.49 11.79 -14.50
C ALA A 279 11.74 11.41 -15.77
N SER A 280 10.46 11.75 -15.85
CA SER A 280 9.63 11.57 -17.01
C SER A 280 8.82 12.82 -17.34
N ALA A 281 8.60 13.05 -18.63
CA ALA A 281 7.71 14.08 -19.14
C ALA A 281 6.74 13.41 -20.10
N PHE A 282 5.48 13.76 -20.01
CA PHE A 282 4.41 13.08 -20.72
C PHE A 282 3.26 14.02 -21.04
N LEU A 283 2.35 13.55 -21.90
CA LEU A 283 1.09 14.21 -22.18
C LEU A 283 -0.05 13.35 -21.66
N VAL A 284 -0.97 13.96 -20.93
CA VAL A 284 -2.17 13.31 -20.39
C VAL A 284 -3.34 13.63 -21.31
N MET A 285 -4.04 12.60 -21.77
CA MET A 285 -5.27 12.74 -22.54
C MET A 285 -6.22 11.59 -22.25
N ARG A 286 -7.51 11.81 -22.45
CA ARG A 286 -8.52 10.75 -22.40
C ARG A 286 -8.65 10.05 -23.74
N SER A 287 -8.76 8.72 -23.72
CA SER A 287 -8.94 7.92 -24.93
C SER A 287 -10.25 8.23 -25.67
N THR A 288 -11.25 8.72 -24.96
CA THR A 288 -12.55 9.12 -25.53
C THR A 288 -12.53 10.50 -26.20
N GLU A 289 -11.51 11.31 -25.93
CA GLU A 289 -11.40 12.70 -26.37
C GLU A 289 -9.97 13.01 -26.87
N PRO A 290 -9.45 12.24 -27.84
CA PRO A 290 -8.05 12.35 -28.26
C PRO A 290 -7.84 13.50 -29.27
N ASP A 291 -8.26 14.71 -28.93
CA ASP A 291 -8.12 15.90 -29.79
C ASP A 291 -7.47 17.08 -29.05
N PHE A 292 -6.81 17.95 -29.80
CA PHE A 292 -6.18 19.17 -29.30
C PHE A 292 -7.12 20.37 -29.18
N LYS A 293 -8.41 20.17 -29.38
CA LYS A 293 -9.39 21.24 -29.22
C LYS A 293 -9.52 21.65 -27.77
N LYS A 294 -9.85 22.90 -27.59
CA LYS A 294 -10.20 23.41 -26.26
C LYS A 294 -11.63 22.99 -25.92
N THR A 295 -11.85 22.70 -24.66
CA THR A 295 -13.19 22.49 -24.16
C THR A 295 -13.92 23.83 -24.06
N PRO A 296 -15.26 23.87 -24.18
CA PRO A 296 -16.03 25.01 -23.75
C PRO A 296 -15.96 25.14 -22.23
N GLY A 297 -14.82 25.54 -21.71
CA GLY A 297 -14.58 25.58 -20.28
C GLY A 297 -15.64 26.41 -19.55
N PRO A 298 -15.66 26.28 -18.21
CA PRO A 298 -16.62 26.99 -17.39
C PRO A 298 -16.45 28.49 -17.57
N ARG A 299 -17.57 29.15 -17.69
CA ARG A 299 -17.75 30.60 -17.91
C ARG A 299 -17.10 31.11 -19.20
N THR A 300 -15.92 31.36 -19.36
CA THR A 300 -15.23 31.90 -20.53
C THR A 300 -13.80 31.44 -20.63
N SER A 301 -13.42 30.51 -19.76
CA SER A 301 -12.04 29.97 -19.69
C SER A 301 -11.99 28.55 -20.28
N PRO A 302 -11.81 28.42 -21.59
CA PRO A 302 -11.67 27.10 -22.19
C PRO A 302 -10.43 26.41 -21.68
N SER A 303 -10.59 25.17 -21.18
CA SER A 303 -9.49 24.32 -20.76
C SER A 303 -8.97 23.47 -21.93
N ARG A 304 -7.78 22.95 -21.79
CA ARG A 304 -7.21 22.00 -22.75
C ARG A 304 -7.71 20.59 -22.44
N LYS A 305 -7.77 19.75 -23.45
CA LYS A 305 -8.07 18.32 -23.32
C LYS A 305 -6.80 17.49 -23.18
N ILE A 306 -5.68 18.02 -23.62
CA ILE A 306 -4.36 17.38 -23.52
C ILE A 306 -3.46 18.34 -22.77
N ASP A 307 -2.96 17.86 -21.64
CA ASP A 307 -2.11 18.65 -20.74
C ASP A 307 -0.75 17.97 -20.54
N PRO A 308 0.34 18.74 -20.39
CA PRO A 308 1.64 18.21 -20.05
C PRO A 308 1.66 17.77 -18.60
N GLY A 309 2.40 16.69 -18.35
CA GLY A 309 2.75 16.22 -17.03
C GLY A 309 4.26 16.00 -16.89
N PHE A 310 4.71 15.98 -15.67
CA PHE A 310 6.12 15.76 -15.33
C PHE A 310 6.19 15.06 -13.97
N ASP A 311 7.11 14.11 -13.85
CA ASP A 311 7.46 13.52 -12.57
C ASP A 311 8.98 13.29 -12.47
N PHE A 312 9.46 13.25 -11.24
CA PHE A 312 10.83 12.88 -10.95
C PHE A 312 10.94 12.20 -9.59
N SER A 313 11.96 11.36 -9.45
CA SER A 313 12.42 10.84 -8.16
C SER A 313 13.93 10.76 -8.13
N TYR A 314 14.53 11.27 -7.08
CA TYR A 314 15.96 11.25 -6.83
C TYR A 314 16.22 10.57 -5.49
N VAL A 315 16.97 9.47 -5.52
CA VAL A 315 17.40 8.73 -4.34
C VAL A 315 18.90 8.87 -4.23
N ALA A 316 19.39 9.40 -3.13
CA ALA A 316 20.80 9.73 -2.95
C ALA A 316 21.34 9.20 -1.61
N PRO A 317 21.92 7.98 -1.58
CA PRO A 317 22.77 7.57 -0.48
C PRO A 317 24.07 8.35 -0.54
N VAL A 318 24.23 9.36 0.31
CA VAL A 318 25.43 10.22 0.33
C VAL A 318 26.62 9.48 0.90
N ASN A 319 26.38 8.71 1.96
CA ASN A 319 27.36 7.83 2.59
C ASN A 319 26.65 6.71 3.35
N GLN A 320 27.40 5.85 4.05
CA GLN A 320 26.82 4.71 4.79
C GLN A 320 25.91 5.11 5.96
N ARG A 321 25.91 6.37 6.40
CA ARG A 321 25.14 6.85 7.54
C ARG A 321 24.08 7.88 7.17
N PHE A 322 24.21 8.53 6.02
CA PHE A 322 23.34 9.62 5.62
C PHE A 322 22.90 9.47 4.17
N GLY A 323 21.63 9.65 3.92
CA GLY A 323 21.03 9.70 2.59
C GLY A 323 19.76 10.52 2.58
N PHE A 324 19.31 10.88 1.40
CA PHE A 324 18.05 11.59 1.23
C PHE A 324 17.35 11.16 -0.06
N THR A 325 16.02 11.34 -0.08
CA THR A 325 15.21 11.20 -1.28
C THR A 325 14.49 12.51 -1.58
N LEU A 326 14.30 12.80 -2.85
CA LEU A 326 13.50 13.92 -3.32
C LEU A 326 12.66 13.43 -4.50
N SER A 327 11.36 13.66 -4.46
CA SER A 327 10.45 13.26 -5.53
C SER A 327 9.35 14.27 -5.70
N GLY A 328 8.78 14.33 -6.87
CA GLY A 328 7.67 15.22 -7.13
C GLY A 328 7.08 15.00 -8.50
N GLY A 329 5.90 15.55 -8.70
CA GLY A 329 5.22 15.45 -9.99
C GLY A 329 4.05 16.41 -10.10
N THR A 330 3.69 16.66 -11.34
CA THR A 330 2.50 17.43 -11.71
C THR A 330 1.81 16.78 -12.90
N ALA A 331 0.49 16.66 -12.81
CA ALA A 331 -0.33 16.17 -13.90
C ALA A 331 -1.69 16.87 -13.88
N THR A 332 -2.19 17.19 -15.06
CA THR A 332 -3.54 17.72 -15.24
C THR A 332 -4.31 16.81 -16.19
N ASN A 333 -5.53 16.48 -15.82
CA ASN A 333 -6.40 15.61 -16.60
C ASN A 333 -7.74 16.27 -16.86
N PHE A 334 -8.15 16.26 -18.12
CA PHE A 334 -9.50 16.61 -18.54
C PHE A 334 -10.39 15.37 -18.52
N SER A 335 -11.58 15.49 -17.92
CA SER A 335 -12.56 14.40 -17.84
C SER A 335 -13.97 14.92 -18.12
N PRO A 336 -14.58 14.63 -19.29
CA PRO A 336 -15.99 14.84 -19.48
C PRO A 336 -16.80 13.84 -18.65
N GLU A 337 -17.89 14.29 -18.07
CA GLU A 337 -18.78 13.46 -17.27
C GLU A 337 -20.24 13.70 -17.69
N PRO A 338 -20.66 13.25 -18.89
CA PRO A 338 -22.06 13.31 -19.26
C PRO A 338 -22.88 12.38 -18.34
N LEU A 339 -23.97 12.86 -17.82
CA LEU A 339 -24.86 12.12 -16.93
C LEU A 339 -26.29 12.15 -17.45
N SER A 340 -26.93 11.00 -17.50
CA SER A 340 -28.36 10.86 -17.65
C SER A 340 -28.90 10.13 -16.42
N GLN A 341 -29.80 10.74 -15.68
CA GLN A 341 -30.32 10.21 -14.45
C GLN A 341 -31.85 10.30 -14.41
N THR A 342 -32.48 9.22 -14.04
CA THR A 342 -33.93 9.11 -13.89
C THR A 342 -34.29 8.97 -12.42
N GLY A 343 -35.38 9.62 -12.00
CA GLY A 343 -35.93 9.49 -10.65
C GLY A 343 -37.27 8.80 -10.69
N TRP A 344 -37.33 7.56 -10.21
CA TRP A 344 -38.51 6.73 -10.22
C TRP A 344 -39.19 6.68 -8.84
N ARG A 345 -40.47 7.02 -8.79
CA ARG A 345 -41.31 6.78 -7.60
C ARG A 345 -41.66 5.31 -7.50
N GLY A 346 -41.64 4.79 -6.28
CA GLY A 346 -41.83 3.36 -5.99
C GLY A 346 -40.52 2.56 -5.94
N SER A 347 -39.41 3.13 -6.40
CA SER A 347 -38.08 2.49 -6.44
C SER A 347 -37.00 3.36 -5.80
N SER A 348 -36.61 4.46 -6.43
CA SER A 348 -35.43 5.25 -6.02
C SER A 348 -35.75 6.53 -5.25
N LEU A 349 -36.97 7.04 -5.36
CA LEU A 349 -37.38 8.27 -4.68
C LEU A 349 -38.25 7.96 -3.45
N PRO A 350 -38.07 8.70 -2.34
CA PRO A 350 -38.85 8.51 -1.14
C PRO A 350 -40.31 8.93 -1.35
N PHE A 351 -41.18 8.45 -0.45
CA PHE A 351 -42.58 8.87 -0.42
C PHE A 351 -42.70 10.41 -0.30
N ALA A 352 -43.64 10.99 -1.00
CA ALA A 352 -43.98 12.40 -0.88
C ALA A 352 -45.50 12.59 -1.13
N ALA A 353 -46.10 13.48 -0.37
CA ALA A 353 -47.58 13.67 -0.33
C ALA A 353 -48.23 14.10 -1.67
N ASN A 354 -47.45 14.75 -2.54
CA ASN A 354 -47.93 15.20 -3.86
C ASN A 354 -47.90 14.12 -4.94
N PHE A 355 -47.54 12.91 -4.57
CA PHE A 355 -47.34 11.80 -5.50
C PHE A 355 -48.14 10.59 -5.08
N PRO A 356 -48.84 9.94 -5.99
CA PRO A 356 -49.49 8.66 -5.70
C PRO A 356 -48.48 7.62 -5.21
N THR A 357 -48.91 6.79 -4.28
CA THR A 357 -48.12 5.66 -3.80
C THR A 357 -47.86 4.67 -4.94
N SER A 358 -46.65 4.19 -5.06
CA SER A 358 -46.25 3.17 -6.01
C SER A 358 -45.31 2.15 -5.35
N THR A 359 -45.20 0.98 -5.98
CA THR A 359 -44.35 -0.12 -5.54
C THR A 359 -43.17 -0.30 -6.51
N PRO A 360 -42.13 -1.04 -6.13
CA PRO A 360 -41.02 -1.38 -7.05
C PRO A 360 -41.49 -2.10 -8.33
N ASP A 361 -42.61 -2.83 -8.27
CA ASP A 361 -43.19 -3.54 -9.45
C ASP A 361 -43.93 -2.63 -10.40
N GLN A 362 -44.37 -1.46 -9.93
CA GLN A 362 -45.07 -0.47 -10.72
C GLN A 362 -44.50 0.93 -10.50
N PRO A 363 -43.25 1.14 -10.82
CA PRO A 363 -42.63 2.46 -10.66
C PRO A 363 -43.09 3.43 -11.75
N TYR A 364 -43.03 4.74 -11.49
CA TYR A 364 -43.25 5.77 -12.49
C TYR A 364 -42.25 6.88 -12.39
N LEU A 365 -41.87 7.44 -13.54
CA LEU A 365 -40.87 8.46 -13.67
C LEU A 365 -41.41 9.84 -13.30
N THR A 366 -40.70 10.57 -12.41
CA THR A 366 -41.08 11.94 -12.04
C THR A 366 -39.94 12.93 -12.20
N ASN A 367 -38.73 12.46 -12.38
CA ASN A 367 -37.56 13.30 -12.56
C ASN A 367 -36.65 12.70 -13.63
N TYR A 368 -36.18 13.55 -14.53
CA TYR A 368 -35.17 13.21 -15.52
C TYR A 368 -34.16 14.34 -15.59
N THR A 369 -32.89 14.01 -15.34
CA THR A 369 -31.79 14.94 -15.41
C THR A 369 -30.84 14.52 -16.51
N TYR A 370 -30.55 15.44 -17.41
CA TYR A 370 -29.42 15.36 -18.33
C TYR A 370 -28.40 16.41 -17.93
N ARG A 371 -27.16 16.03 -17.78
CA ARG A 371 -26.08 16.90 -17.34
C ARG A 371 -24.84 16.68 -18.19
N ASP A 372 -24.27 17.75 -18.70
CA ASP A 372 -22.91 17.80 -19.21
C ASP A 372 -22.00 18.41 -18.14
N ALA A 373 -20.93 17.71 -17.80
CA ALA A 373 -20.01 18.13 -16.77
C ALA A 373 -18.57 18.06 -17.28
N THR A 374 -18.05 19.20 -17.64
CA THR A 374 -16.63 19.35 -17.95
C THR A 374 -15.83 19.44 -16.66
N LYS A 375 -14.84 18.57 -16.50
CA LYS A 375 -14.02 18.50 -15.31
C LYS A 375 -12.53 18.56 -15.67
N VAL A 376 -11.79 19.35 -14.92
CA VAL A 376 -10.33 19.40 -14.97
C VAL A 376 -9.80 19.09 -13.58
N THR A 377 -8.90 18.13 -13.49
CA THR A 377 -8.26 17.73 -12.23
C THR A 377 -6.77 17.93 -12.34
N THR A 378 -6.19 18.71 -11.44
CA THR A 378 -4.75 18.91 -11.33
C THR A 378 -4.22 18.31 -10.04
N ARG A 379 -3.14 17.57 -10.15
CA ARG A 379 -2.41 16.99 -9.00
C ARG A 379 -0.99 17.47 -9.02
N ASN A 380 -0.52 17.94 -7.86
CA ASN A 380 0.89 18.26 -7.63
C ASN A 380 1.35 17.53 -6.39
N SER A 381 2.53 16.94 -6.44
CA SER A 381 3.11 16.25 -5.31
C SER A 381 4.57 16.63 -5.13
N LEU A 382 5.00 16.65 -3.87
CA LEU A 382 6.39 16.81 -3.49
C LEU A 382 6.64 15.91 -2.30
N GLY A 383 7.68 15.09 -2.37
CA GLY A 383 8.14 14.25 -1.27
C GLY A 383 9.62 14.48 -1.03
N ALA A 384 9.98 14.54 0.23
CA ALA A 384 11.37 14.60 0.66
C ALA A 384 11.55 13.71 1.88
N SER A 385 12.61 12.91 1.92
CA SER A 385 13.00 12.21 3.13
C SER A 385 14.49 12.33 3.38
N VAL A 386 14.84 12.28 4.65
CA VAL A 386 16.23 12.24 5.13
C VAL A 386 16.36 11.03 6.03
N ASP A 387 17.28 10.15 5.69
CA ASP A 387 17.58 8.96 6.44
C ASP A 387 18.97 9.11 7.10
N PHE A 388 19.02 8.85 8.39
CA PHE A 388 20.26 8.91 9.16
C PHE A 388 20.43 7.67 10.02
N LYS A 389 21.49 6.90 9.80
CA LYS A 389 21.86 5.73 10.61
C LYS A 389 22.65 6.17 11.84
N LEU A 390 22.02 6.13 13.00
CA LEU A 390 22.61 6.45 14.28
C LEU A 390 23.57 5.35 14.73
N SER A 391 23.17 4.09 14.54
CA SER A 391 23.97 2.90 14.80
C SER A 391 23.79 1.87 13.71
N ARG A 392 24.29 0.64 13.90
CA ARG A 392 24.04 -0.49 12.97
C ARG A 392 22.58 -0.98 13.00
N HIS A 393 21.87 -0.69 14.08
CA HIS A 393 20.51 -1.17 14.31
C HIS A 393 19.48 -0.05 14.41
N ASP A 394 19.93 1.21 14.48
CA ASP A 394 19.06 2.36 14.68
C ASP A 394 19.13 3.30 13.47
N ARG A 395 17.99 3.57 12.88
CA ARG A 395 17.79 4.55 11.82
C ARG A 395 16.80 5.62 12.26
N LEU A 396 17.14 6.86 12.02
CA LEU A 396 16.22 7.99 12.12
C LEU A 396 15.83 8.40 10.71
N THR A 397 14.54 8.38 10.43
CA THR A 397 13.96 8.86 9.17
C THR A 397 13.09 10.07 9.46
N LEU A 398 13.32 11.16 8.75
CA LEU A 398 12.44 12.31 8.69
C LEU A 398 11.88 12.39 7.28
N ALA A 399 10.58 12.21 7.13
CA ALA A 399 9.90 12.26 5.85
C ALA A 399 8.87 13.39 5.83
N TYR A 400 8.76 14.05 4.70
CA TYR A 400 7.75 15.05 4.44
C TYR A 400 7.10 14.78 3.09
N GLN A 401 5.77 14.78 3.07
CA GLN A 401 4.99 14.65 1.85
C GLN A 401 3.99 15.79 1.73
N TYR A 402 3.97 16.41 0.58
CA TYR A 402 2.99 17.40 0.17
C TYR A 402 2.21 16.88 -1.02
N SER A 403 0.88 16.95 -0.94
CA SER A 403 -0.02 16.67 -2.05
C SER A 403 -1.02 17.80 -2.21
N TYR A 404 -1.17 18.28 -3.42
CA TYR A 404 -2.18 19.26 -3.81
C TYR A 404 -3.08 18.66 -4.88
N PHE A 405 -4.36 18.68 -4.60
CA PHE A 405 -5.42 18.27 -5.51
C PHE A 405 -6.34 19.44 -5.79
N HIS A 406 -6.57 19.74 -7.05
CA HIS A 406 -7.50 20.75 -7.49
C HIS A 406 -8.45 20.14 -8.52
N LEU A 407 -9.74 20.17 -8.21
CA LEU A 407 -10.80 19.77 -9.12
C LEU A 407 -11.65 20.98 -9.46
N TYR A 408 -11.71 21.30 -10.71
CA TYR A 408 -12.61 22.30 -11.25
C TYR A 408 -13.62 21.64 -12.18
N ALA A 409 -14.91 21.74 -11.86
CA ALA A 409 -15.98 21.17 -12.65
C ALA A 409 -17.07 22.19 -12.94
N SER A 410 -17.53 22.22 -14.18
CA SER A 410 -18.69 22.99 -14.60
C SER A 410 -19.80 22.04 -15.07
N ASN A 411 -20.83 21.95 -14.28
CA ASN A 411 -21.99 21.11 -14.55
C ASN A 411 -23.12 21.95 -15.13
N GLN A 412 -23.45 21.71 -16.38
CA GLN A 412 -24.62 22.30 -17.04
C GLN A 412 -25.68 21.23 -17.17
N GLY A 413 -26.84 21.45 -16.59
CA GLY A 413 -27.88 20.44 -16.52
C GLY A 413 -29.25 20.96 -17.00
N LEU A 414 -29.99 20.03 -17.54
CA LEU A 414 -31.42 20.12 -17.86
C LEU A 414 -32.18 19.13 -16.96
N ASN A 415 -33.04 19.65 -16.12
CA ASN A 415 -33.85 18.83 -15.23
C ASN A 415 -35.32 18.95 -15.62
N PHE A 416 -35.93 17.83 -15.99
CA PHE A 416 -37.39 17.73 -16.08
C PHE A 416 -37.89 17.26 -14.70
N VAL A 417 -38.66 18.08 -14.04
CA VAL A 417 -39.18 17.78 -12.70
C VAL A 417 -40.70 17.88 -12.70
N MET A 418 -41.33 16.84 -12.22
CA MET A 418 -42.78 16.88 -11.89
C MET A 418 -42.91 17.10 -10.41
N SER A 419 -43.63 18.15 -10.01
CA SER A 419 -43.87 18.47 -8.59
C SER A 419 -45.18 17.81 -8.07
N ARG A 420 -46.08 17.38 -8.96
CA ARG A 420 -47.29 16.67 -8.61
C ARG A 420 -47.75 15.73 -9.72
N VAL A 421 -48.18 14.53 -9.36
CA VAL A 421 -48.85 13.55 -10.24
C VAL A 421 -50.21 13.18 -9.61
N LEU A 422 -51.26 13.14 -10.42
CA LEU A 422 -52.57 12.76 -9.94
C LEU A 422 -52.77 11.22 -9.97
N PRO A 423 -53.59 10.64 -9.05
CA PRO A 423 -53.91 9.24 -9.08
C PRO A 423 -54.47 8.80 -10.46
N GLY A 424 -54.03 7.64 -10.94
CA GLY A 424 -54.41 7.11 -12.26
C GLY A 424 -53.74 7.79 -13.47
N GLN A 425 -52.88 8.77 -13.27
CA GLN A 425 -52.16 9.47 -14.34
C GLN A 425 -50.74 8.97 -14.52
N PHE A 426 -50.46 7.75 -14.15
CA PHE A 426 -49.14 7.14 -14.30
C PHE A 426 -49.19 5.66 -14.64
N SER A 427 -48.16 5.19 -15.28
CA SER A 427 -47.85 3.78 -15.56
C SER A 427 -46.35 3.59 -15.65
N VAL A 428 -45.89 2.35 -15.81
CA VAL A 428 -44.46 2.05 -16.06
C VAL A 428 -43.95 2.73 -17.34
N LEU A 429 -44.84 2.99 -18.31
CA LEU A 429 -44.49 3.56 -19.61
C LEU A 429 -44.74 5.07 -19.74
N SER A 430 -45.55 5.63 -18.89
CA SER A 430 -45.92 7.05 -19.00
C SER A 430 -46.33 7.66 -17.65
N THR A 431 -46.01 8.93 -17.47
CA THR A 431 -46.41 9.73 -16.32
C THR A 431 -46.90 11.08 -16.81
N ARG A 432 -48.05 11.53 -16.30
CA ARG A 432 -48.55 12.89 -16.53
C ARG A 432 -48.51 13.70 -15.26
N SER A 433 -47.92 14.88 -15.35
CA SER A 433 -48.02 15.84 -14.24
C SER A 433 -49.41 16.42 -14.15
N ALA A 434 -49.82 16.83 -12.95
CA ALA A 434 -50.92 17.76 -12.82
C ALA A 434 -50.68 19.05 -13.66
N PRO A 435 -51.73 19.70 -14.16
CA PRO A 435 -51.59 20.93 -14.91
C PRO A 435 -50.74 21.99 -14.20
N GLY A 436 -49.78 22.55 -14.91
CA GLY A 436 -48.85 23.54 -14.33
C GLY A 436 -47.84 22.99 -13.31
N GLN A 437 -47.72 21.66 -13.15
CA GLN A 437 -46.87 21.03 -12.15
C GLN A 437 -45.67 20.26 -12.76
N ALA A 438 -45.29 20.59 -14.00
CA ALA A 438 -44.02 20.13 -14.60
C ALA A 438 -43.18 21.33 -14.95
N GLU A 439 -41.87 21.23 -14.63
CA GLU A 439 -40.91 22.28 -14.88
C GLU A 439 -39.73 21.75 -15.65
N LEU A 440 -39.22 22.58 -16.55
CA LEU A 440 -37.91 22.41 -17.14
C LEU A 440 -36.94 23.38 -16.45
N GLN A 441 -36.02 22.87 -15.68
CA GLN A 441 -35.05 23.66 -14.95
C GLN A 441 -33.71 23.61 -15.63
N LEU A 442 -33.09 24.77 -15.86
CA LEU A 442 -31.72 24.89 -16.27
C LEU A 442 -30.84 25.03 -15.01
N THR A 443 -29.88 24.19 -14.87
CA THR A 443 -28.93 24.24 -13.74
C THR A 443 -27.52 24.47 -14.23
N ASN A 444 -26.80 25.35 -13.55
CA ASN A 444 -25.37 25.53 -13.74
C ASN A 444 -24.70 25.49 -12.36
N LEU A 445 -23.94 24.43 -12.13
CA LEU A 445 -23.22 24.23 -10.89
C LEU A 445 -21.72 24.22 -11.16
N ILE A 446 -20.99 25.11 -10.52
CA ILE A 446 -19.54 25.14 -10.54
C ILE A 446 -19.04 24.50 -9.23
N ARG A 447 -18.17 23.50 -9.37
CA ARG A 447 -17.41 22.95 -8.26
C ARG A 447 -15.95 23.36 -8.41
N ASP A 448 -15.44 24.04 -7.41
CA ASP A 448 -14.04 24.42 -7.30
C ASP A 448 -13.52 23.89 -5.96
N ARG A 449 -12.80 22.76 -6.03
CA ARG A 449 -12.37 22.00 -4.86
C ARG A 449 -10.86 21.95 -4.79
N HIS A 450 -10.32 22.47 -3.72
CA HIS A 450 -8.92 22.41 -3.39
C HIS A 450 -8.70 21.53 -2.17
N ASN A 451 -7.71 20.65 -2.26
CA ASN A 451 -7.25 19.90 -1.12
C ASN A 451 -5.73 20.00 -1.03
N ARG A 452 -5.23 20.21 0.19
CA ARG A 452 -3.80 20.20 0.49
C ARG A 452 -3.58 19.26 1.65
N SER A 453 -2.64 18.33 1.45
CA SER A 453 -2.22 17.39 2.47
C SER A 453 -0.75 17.59 2.78
N HIS A 454 -0.42 17.62 4.05
CA HIS A 454 0.93 17.64 4.58
C HIS A 454 1.05 16.46 5.55
N THR A 455 2.01 15.62 5.34
CA THR A 455 2.27 14.45 6.18
C THR A 455 3.74 14.38 6.55
#